data_e55dd0649f169f614fbcad1d64d3d2ea
#
_entry.id   e55dd0649f169f614fbcad1d64d3d2ea
#
_cell.length_a   1.000
_cell.length_b   1.000
_cell.length_c   1.000
_cell.angle_alpha   90.00
_cell.angle_beta   90.00
_cell.angle_gamma   90.00
#
_symmetry.space_group_name_H-M   'P 1'
#
loop_
_entity.id
_entity.type
_entity.pdbx_description
1 polymer ?
#
loop_
_entity_poly.entity_id
_entity_poly.type
_entity_poly.pdbx_seq_one_letter_code
_entity_poly.pdbx_strand_id
1 'polypeptide(L)'
;MEILDGKPGTKRPVIIRAATSLFAKRGVDATSMRDIAEAAGVREAAIYRHFASKDEMSREIFTSWYGWYSRQLQEIARGPGSAKEKVYGAARVELSAAAEHTEAFTYFCENEARFIRSLPPGVPRARAVFTELITQGQERREVKAGDAGLLADMLSGALCAVALSSVRRRRRGDLNNRLDLVAEVCWAMIAA
;
A
#
# COMPACT_ATOMS: atom_id res chain seq x y z
N MET A 1 11.20 5.10 -1.13
CA MET A 1 10.49 4.25 -2.12
C MET A 1 11.09 4.53 -3.49
N GLU A 2 11.86 3.59 -3.99
CA GLU A 2 12.80 3.73 -5.11
C GLU A 2 12.20 4.27 -6.43
N ILE A 3 10.92 4.00 -6.67
CA ILE A 3 10.25 4.44 -7.91
C ILE A 3 9.96 5.96 -7.94
N LEU A 4 9.79 6.60 -6.78
CA LEU A 4 9.61 8.05 -6.69
C LEU A 4 10.95 8.79 -6.66
N ASP A 5 12.04 8.08 -6.31
CA ASP A 5 13.35 8.66 -6.09
C ASP A 5 14.31 8.53 -7.28
N GLY A 6 13.96 7.79 -8.32
CA GLY A 6 14.67 7.52 -9.59
C GLY A 6 16.09 8.06 -9.76
N LYS A 7 16.84 7.58 -10.74
CA LYS A 7 18.20 8.03 -11.01
C LYS A 7 18.26 9.56 -11.19
N PRO A 8 19.19 10.27 -10.54
CA PRO A 8 19.39 11.71 -10.74
C PRO A 8 19.52 12.04 -12.23
N GLY A 9 18.82 13.09 -12.68
CA GLY A 9 18.86 13.57 -14.06
C GLY A 9 17.82 12.96 -15.01
N THR A 10 16.99 11.99 -14.59
CA THR A 10 15.88 11.48 -15.41
C THR A 10 14.57 12.20 -15.10
N LYS A 11 13.72 12.40 -16.11
CA LYS A 11 12.38 12.99 -15.93
C LYS A 11 11.35 11.97 -15.42
N ARG A 12 11.70 10.69 -15.39
CA ARG A 12 10.80 9.59 -15.03
C ARG A 12 10.18 9.73 -13.64
N PRO A 13 10.91 10.08 -12.56
CA PRO A 13 10.30 10.27 -11.23
C PRO A 13 9.28 11.42 -11.19
N VAL A 14 9.53 12.50 -11.93
CA VAL A 14 8.60 13.64 -12.00
C VAL A 14 7.31 13.22 -12.71
N ILE A 15 7.42 12.45 -13.80
CA ILE A 15 6.27 11.89 -14.54
C ILE A 15 5.47 10.96 -13.63
N ILE A 16 6.13 10.06 -12.91
CA ILE A 16 5.46 9.11 -12.00
C ILE A 16 4.72 9.85 -10.88
N ARG A 17 5.33 10.85 -10.26
CA ARG A 17 4.66 11.65 -9.21
C ARG A 17 3.44 12.37 -9.75
N ALA A 18 3.54 13.01 -10.92
CA ALA A 18 2.42 13.69 -11.56
C ALA A 18 1.28 12.72 -11.89
N ALA A 19 1.61 11.56 -12.48
CA ALA A 19 0.64 10.52 -12.80
C ALA A 19 -0.05 9.99 -11.54
N THR A 20 0.71 9.66 -10.49
CA THR A 20 0.17 9.15 -9.22
C THR A 20 -0.81 10.15 -8.60
N SER A 21 -0.45 11.44 -8.59
CA SER A 21 -1.31 12.51 -8.07
C SER A 21 -2.62 12.64 -8.87
N LEU A 22 -2.54 12.63 -10.20
CA LEU A 22 -3.72 12.71 -11.06
C LEU A 22 -4.60 11.46 -10.94
N PHE A 23 -3.99 10.28 -10.94
CA PHE A 23 -4.72 9.01 -10.76
C PHE A 23 -5.45 8.94 -9.42
N ALA A 24 -4.82 9.40 -8.33
CA ALA A 24 -5.47 9.47 -7.02
C ALA A 24 -6.62 10.49 -6.95
N LYS A 25 -6.57 11.56 -7.73
CA LYS A 25 -7.59 12.64 -7.70
C LYS A 25 -8.76 12.42 -8.65
N ARG A 26 -8.51 11.84 -9.81
CA ARG A 26 -9.47 11.76 -10.92
C ARG A 26 -9.72 10.34 -11.40
N GLY A 27 -8.93 9.36 -10.93
CA GLY A 27 -8.90 8.00 -11.46
C GLY A 27 -8.04 7.88 -12.73
N VAL A 28 -7.65 6.64 -13.04
CA VAL A 28 -6.83 6.32 -14.22
C VAL A 28 -7.56 6.65 -15.51
N ASP A 29 -8.86 6.31 -15.58
CA ASP A 29 -9.62 6.41 -16.83
C ASP A 29 -9.90 7.86 -17.22
N ALA A 30 -10.13 8.75 -16.25
CA ALA A 30 -10.35 10.18 -16.48
C ALA A 30 -9.06 11.02 -16.63
N THR A 31 -7.88 10.39 -16.63
CA THR A 31 -6.59 11.06 -16.79
C THR A 31 -6.00 10.72 -18.15
N SER A 32 -5.56 11.73 -18.92
CA SER A 32 -4.88 11.55 -20.20
C SER A 32 -3.36 11.64 -20.06
N MET A 33 -2.62 11.12 -21.05
CA MET A 33 -1.14 11.30 -21.13
C MET A 33 -0.76 12.78 -21.26
N ARG A 34 -1.61 13.59 -21.90
CA ARG A 34 -1.43 15.04 -22.00
C ARG A 34 -1.56 15.74 -20.64
N ASP A 35 -2.56 15.35 -19.82
CA ASP A 35 -2.70 15.91 -18.46
C ASP A 35 -1.46 15.61 -17.61
N ILE A 36 -0.93 14.38 -17.73
CA ILE A 36 0.30 13.98 -17.03
C ILE A 36 1.50 14.79 -17.51
N ALA A 37 1.62 15.01 -18.82
CA ALA A 37 2.70 15.81 -19.40
C ALA A 37 2.68 17.24 -18.89
N GLU A 38 1.51 17.86 -18.89
CA GLU A 38 1.29 19.22 -18.39
C GLU A 38 1.64 19.30 -16.89
N ALA A 39 1.12 18.38 -16.06
CA ALA A 39 1.40 18.34 -14.62
C ALA A 39 2.88 18.08 -14.30
N ALA A 40 3.57 17.31 -15.15
CA ALA A 40 5.00 16.99 -15.00
C ALA A 40 5.93 18.08 -15.58
N GLY A 41 5.40 19.08 -16.28
CA GLY A 41 6.19 20.10 -16.98
C GLY A 41 7.08 19.52 -18.10
N VAL A 42 6.58 18.52 -18.83
CA VAL A 42 7.29 17.86 -19.91
C VAL A 42 6.44 17.83 -21.19
N ARG A 43 7.08 17.58 -22.35
CA ARG A 43 6.34 17.28 -23.59
C ARG A 43 5.79 15.86 -23.54
N GLU A 44 4.60 15.64 -24.08
CA GLU A 44 3.95 14.31 -24.10
C GLU A 44 4.85 13.22 -24.73
N ALA A 45 5.60 13.56 -25.80
CA ALA A 45 6.59 12.68 -26.40
C ALA A 45 7.69 12.22 -25.42
N ALA A 46 7.96 12.98 -24.36
CA ALA A 46 8.92 12.58 -23.34
C ALA A 46 8.36 11.46 -22.44
N ILE A 47 7.05 11.42 -22.23
CA ILE A 47 6.40 10.35 -21.48
C ILE A 47 6.47 9.03 -22.26
N TYR A 48 6.16 9.06 -23.56
CA TYR A 48 6.18 7.86 -24.41
C TYR A 48 7.57 7.22 -24.56
N ARG A 49 8.66 7.94 -24.23
CA ARG A 49 9.99 7.35 -24.12
C ARG A 49 10.17 6.46 -22.90
N HIS A 50 9.32 6.59 -21.90
CA HIS A 50 9.38 5.85 -20.63
C HIS A 50 8.26 4.84 -20.47
N PHE A 51 7.10 5.09 -21.07
CA PHE A 51 5.89 4.28 -20.93
C PHE A 51 5.15 4.20 -22.27
N ALA A 52 4.93 3.01 -22.79
CA ALA A 52 4.23 2.82 -24.07
C ALA A 52 2.74 3.19 -23.98
N SER A 53 2.14 3.13 -22.78
CA SER A 53 0.73 3.49 -22.58
C SER A 53 0.45 3.95 -21.15
N LYS A 54 -0.72 4.57 -20.95
CA LYS A 54 -1.24 4.94 -19.64
C LYS A 54 -1.48 3.69 -18.76
N ASP A 55 -1.96 2.60 -19.35
CA ASP A 55 -2.19 1.34 -18.63
C ASP A 55 -0.88 0.71 -18.16
N GLU A 56 0.17 0.74 -18.96
CA GLU A 56 1.49 0.28 -18.57
C GLU A 56 2.02 1.11 -17.39
N MET A 57 1.97 2.44 -17.50
CA MET A 57 2.37 3.37 -16.44
C MET A 57 1.60 3.11 -15.15
N SER A 58 0.29 3.02 -15.24
CA SER A 58 -0.61 2.76 -14.12
C SER A 58 -0.26 1.43 -13.42
N ARG A 59 -0.10 0.34 -14.19
CA ARG A 59 0.29 -0.97 -13.65
C ARG A 59 1.66 -0.95 -13.01
N GLU A 60 2.62 -0.26 -13.59
CA GLU A 60 3.96 -0.17 -13.05
C GLU A 60 3.98 0.60 -11.72
N ILE A 61 3.27 1.73 -11.64
CA ILE A 61 3.11 2.51 -10.40
C ILE A 61 2.49 1.61 -9.32
N PHE A 62 1.41 0.90 -9.64
CA PHE A 62 0.75 -0.02 -8.71
C PHE A 62 1.71 -1.12 -8.24
N THR A 63 2.35 -1.82 -9.17
CA THR A 63 3.24 -2.95 -8.87
C THR A 63 4.40 -2.54 -7.97
N SER A 64 5.00 -1.39 -8.24
CA SER A 64 6.12 -0.89 -7.45
C SER A 64 5.70 -0.50 -6.05
N TRP A 65 4.57 0.18 -5.91
CA TRP A 65 4.04 0.59 -4.62
C TRP A 65 3.60 -0.62 -3.79
N TYR A 66 2.84 -1.53 -4.41
CA TYR A 66 2.41 -2.77 -3.77
C TYR A 66 3.61 -3.62 -3.33
N GLY A 67 4.62 -3.74 -4.19
CA GLY A 67 5.83 -4.49 -3.88
C GLY A 67 6.62 -3.91 -2.72
N TRP A 68 6.72 -2.59 -2.59
CA TRP A 68 7.29 -1.92 -1.42
C TRP A 68 6.48 -2.24 -0.16
N TYR A 69 5.18 -1.98 -0.20
CA TYR A 69 4.27 -2.20 0.92
C TYR A 69 4.28 -3.65 1.41
N SER A 70 4.11 -4.61 0.50
CA SER A 70 4.05 -6.03 0.86
C SER A 70 5.38 -6.59 1.38
N ARG A 71 6.52 -6.06 0.94
CA ARG A 71 7.83 -6.41 1.51
C ARG A 71 7.98 -5.89 2.93
N GLN A 72 7.56 -4.67 3.24
CA GLN A 72 7.57 -4.16 4.62
C GLN A 72 6.76 -5.07 5.56
N LEU A 73 5.56 -5.48 5.13
CA LEU A 73 4.75 -6.43 5.89
C LEU A 73 5.46 -7.80 6.04
N GLN A 74 6.09 -8.29 4.98
CA GLN A 74 6.80 -9.58 5.01
C GLN A 74 8.00 -9.56 5.96
N GLU A 75 8.75 -8.48 6.00
CA GLU A 75 9.87 -8.29 6.93
C GLU A 75 9.37 -8.35 8.39
N ILE A 76 8.24 -7.73 8.69
CA ILE A 76 7.60 -7.79 10.01
C ILE A 76 7.13 -9.22 10.31
N ALA A 77 6.39 -9.85 9.40
CA ALA A 77 5.83 -11.18 9.63
C ALA A 77 6.92 -12.25 9.85
N ARG A 78 8.06 -12.13 9.18
CA ARG A 78 9.21 -13.04 9.29
C ARG A 78 10.21 -12.66 10.36
N GLY A 79 10.14 -11.42 10.85
CA GLY A 79 11.02 -10.92 11.90
C GLY A 79 10.75 -11.57 13.25
N PRO A 80 11.62 -11.30 14.24
CA PRO A 80 11.41 -11.74 15.61
C PRO A 80 10.20 -11.04 16.24
N GLY A 81 9.76 -11.54 17.39
CA GLY A 81 8.71 -10.94 18.19
C GLY A 81 7.43 -11.77 18.24
N SER A 82 6.53 -11.37 19.14
CA SER A 82 5.20 -11.93 19.35
C SER A 82 4.25 -11.54 18.21
N ALA A 83 3.13 -12.25 18.10
CA ALA A 83 2.07 -11.89 17.16
C ALA A 83 1.53 -10.47 17.43
N LYS A 84 1.45 -10.06 18.70
CA LYS A 84 1.06 -8.70 19.10
C LYS A 84 2.01 -7.65 18.50
N GLU A 85 3.31 -7.80 18.68
CA GLU A 85 4.32 -6.87 18.15
C GLU A 85 4.28 -6.79 16.62
N LYS A 86 4.03 -7.92 15.95
CA LYS A 86 3.87 -7.97 14.50
C LYS A 86 2.61 -7.25 14.00
N VAL A 87 1.49 -7.35 14.73
CA VAL A 87 0.26 -6.57 14.45
C VAL A 87 0.52 -5.07 14.60
N TYR A 88 1.24 -4.66 15.65
CA TYR A 88 1.65 -3.26 15.83
C TYR A 88 2.55 -2.78 14.70
N GLY A 89 3.49 -3.61 14.26
CA GLY A 89 4.34 -3.34 13.11
C GLY A 89 3.53 -3.15 11.82
N ALA A 90 2.59 -4.05 11.56
CA ALA A 90 1.70 -3.96 10.39
C ALA A 90 0.81 -2.71 10.42
N ALA A 91 0.24 -2.37 11.59
CA ALA A 91 -0.53 -1.15 11.78
C ALA A 91 0.32 0.10 11.49
N ARG A 92 1.58 0.10 11.94
CA ARG A 92 2.51 1.20 11.67
C ARG A 92 2.78 1.36 10.17
N VAL A 93 3.06 0.27 9.45
CA VAL A 93 3.28 0.32 8.00
C VAL A 93 2.06 0.91 7.29
N GLU A 94 0.85 0.43 7.62
CA GLU A 94 -0.39 0.88 6.99
C GLU A 94 -0.66 2.37 7.24
N LEU A 95 -0.59 2.80 8.50
CA LEU A 95 -0.91 4.17 8.89
C LEU A 95 0.16 5.16 8.41
N SER A 96 1.46 4.80 8.48
CA SER A 96 2.53 5.65 7.94
C SER A 96 2.44 5.77 6.41
N ALA A 97 2.14 4.67 5.70
CA ALA A 97 1.93 4.71 4.25
C ALA A 97 0.80 5.68 3.87
N ALA A 98 -0.32 5.66 4.60
CA ALA A 98 -1.44 6.56 4.38
C ALA A 98 -1.11 8.03 4.72
N ALA A 99 -0.34 8.27 5.77
CA ALA A 99 0.03 9.62 6.22
C ALA A 99 1.08 10.27 5.31
N GLU A 100 2.16 9.54 5.01
CA GLU A 100 3.33 10.05 4.31
C GLU A 100 3.19 10.00 2.79
N HIS A 101 2.46 9.00 2.27
CA HIS A 101 2.30 8.73 0.84
C HIS A 101 0.83 8.74 0.40
N THR A 102 0.05 9.69 0.88
CA THR A 102 -1.41 9.74 0.76
C THR A 102 -1.93 9.49 -0.67
N GLU A 103 -1.34 10.14 -1.68
CA GLU A 103 -1.81 9.98 -3.06
C GLU A 103 -1.50 8.58 -3.60
N ALA A 104 -0.31 8.06 -3.33
CA ALA A 104 0.06 6.70 -3.71
C ALA A 104 -0.80 5.65 -2.98
N PHE A 105 -1.05 5.86 -1.70
CA PHE A 105 -1.92 5.00 -0.89
C PHE A 105 -3.37 4.99 -1.41
N THR A 106 -3.93 6.18 -1.70
CA THR A 106 -5.27 6.31 -2.27
C THR A 106 -5.36 5.58 -3.61
N TYR A 107 -4.43 5.89 -4.51
CA TYR A 107 -4.34 5.24 -5.81
C TYR A 107 -4.25 3.71 -5.70
N PHE A 108 -3.42 3.22 -4.79
CA PHE A 108 -3.26 1.79 -4.52
C PHE A 108 -4.59 1.14 -4.09
N CYS A 109 -5.25 1.67 -3.04
CA CYS A 109 -6.50 1.10 -2.52
C CYS A 109 -7.61 1.07 -3.60
N GLU A 110 -7.69 2.09 -4.43
CA GLU A 110 -8.73 2.19 -5.47
C GLU A 110 -8.48 1.27 -6.67
N ASN A 111 -7.23 0.86 -6.89
CA ASN A 111 -6.84 0.04 -8.05
C ASN A 111 -6.41 -1.38 -7.71
N GLU A 112 -6.48 -1.80 -6.44
CA GLU A 112 -6.08 -3.14 -6.02
C GLU A 112 -6.84 -4.22 -6.78
N ALA A 113 -8.16 -4.15 -6.85
CA ALA A 113 -8.99 -5.12 -7.56
C ALA A 113 -8.63 -5.24 -9.05
N ARG A 114 -8.18 -4.13 -9.67
CA ARG A 114 -7.78 -4.08 -11.08
C ARG A 114 -6.45 -4.80 -11.32
N PHE A 115 -5.46 -4.60 -10.44
CA PHE A 115 -4.08 -5.00 -10.72
C PHE A 115 -3.54 -6.15 -9.87
N ILE A 116 -4.21 -6.53 -8.77
CA ILE A 116 -3.70 -7.58 -7.86
C ILE A 116 -3.40 -8.91 -8.56
N ARG A 117 -4.21 -9.27 -9.56
CA ARG A 117 -4.04 -10.52 -10.32
C ARG A 117 -2.88 -10.48 -11.32
N SER A 118 -2.46 -9.28 -11.74
CA SER A 118 -1.39 -9.07 -12.72
C SER A 118 -0.03 -8.82 -12.10
N LEU A 119 0.09 -8.90 -10.78
CA LEU A 119 1.36 -8.74 -10.09
C LEU A 119 2.35 -9.83 -10.52
N PRO A 120 3.63 -9.46 -10.77
CA PRO A 120 4.66 -10.41 -11.16
C PRO A 120 4.88 -11.51 -10.11
N PRO A 121 5.41 -12.67 -10.53
CA PRO A 121 5.95 -13.67 -9.62
C PRO A 121 7.01 -13.02 -8.71
N GLY A 122 7.09 -13.48 -7.45
CA GLY A 122 8.07 -12.98 -6.48
C GLY A 122 7.66 -11.69 -5.73
N VAL A 123 6.58 -11.01 -6.13
CA VAL A 123 5.97 -9.96 -5.31
C VAL A 123 5.10 -10.61 -4.24
N PRO A 124 5.41 -10.43 -2.92
CA PRO A 124 4.60 -11.01 -1.85
C PRO A 124 3.14 -10.53 -1.96
N ARG A 125 2.20 -11.41 -1.67
CA ARG A 125 0.79 -11.02 -1.56
C ARG A 125 0.50 -10.63 -0.12
N ALA A 126 0.07 -9.38 0.12
CA ALA A 126 -0.19 -8.89 1.48
C ALA A 126 -1.13 -9.82 2.26
N ARG A 127 -2.21 -10.31 1.61
CA ARG A 127 -3.11 -11.29 2.21
C ARG A 127 -2.39 -12.56 2.68
N ALA A 128 -1.47 -13.09 1.87
CA ALA A 128 -0.70 -14.29 2.25
C ALA A 128 0.26 -13.99 3.42
N VAL A 129 0.83 -12.79 3.46
CA VAL A 129 1.70 -12.34 4.57
C VAL A 129 0.90 -12.23 5.87
N PHE A 130 -0.29 -11.64 5.84
CA PHE A 130 -1.17 -11.59 7.02
C PHE A 130 -1.60 -13.00 7.45
N THR A 131 -1.94 -13.88 6.51
CA THR A 131 -2.29 -15.28 6.81
C THR A 131 -1.11 -16.00 7.47
N GLU A 132 0.12 -15.82 7.00
CA GLU A 132 1.34 -16.36 7.60
C GLU A 132 1.52 -15.86 9.04
N LEU A 133 1.34 -14.57 9.30
CA LEU A 133 1.40 -13.97 10.63
C LEU A 133 0.38 -14.60 11.59
N ILE A 134 -0.87 -14.72 11.15
CA ILE A 134 -1.96 -15.33 11.94
C ILE A 134 -1.65 -16.79 12.25
N THR A 135 -1.24 -17.58 11.25
CA THR A 135 -0.91 -19.01 11.42
C THR A 135 0.21 -19.20 12.44
N GLN A 136 1.30 -18.42 12.32
CA GLN A 136 2.40 -18.45 13.30
C GLN A 136 1.92 -18.08 14.72
N GLY A 137 1.03 -17.09 14.84
CA GLY A 137 0.43 -16.71 16.12
C GLY A 137 -0.47 -17.81 16.73
N GLN A 138 -1.20 -18.54 15.89
CA GLN A 138 -2.00 -19.68 16.32
C GLN A 138 -1.13 -20.85 16.81
N GLU A 139 -0.05 -21.17 16.10
CA GLU A 139 0.92 -22.19 16.51
C GLU A 139 1.53 -21.88 17.90
N ARG A 140 1.74 -20.60 18.20
CA ARG A 140 2.24 -20.12 19.49
C ARG A 140 1.16 -19.91 20.54
N ARG A 141 -0.09 -20.14 20.21
CA ARG A 141 -1.27 -19.90 21.07
C ARG A 141 -1.43 -18.44 21.50
N GLU A 142 -0.91 -17.52 20.71
CA GLU A 142 -1.07 -16.08 20.90
C GLU A 142 -2.33 -15.54 20.20
N VAL A 143 -2.73 -16.19 19.10
CA VAL A 143 -3.91 -15.86 18.30
C VAL A 143 -4.96 -16.94 18.44
N LYS A 144 -6.23 -16.54 18.54
CA LYS A 144 -7.37 -17.46 18.66
C LYS A 144 -7.40 -18.49 17.53
N ALA A 145 -7.88 -19.69 17.84
CA ALA A 145 -8.11 -20.75 16.87
C ALA A 145 -9.21 -20.33 15.87
N GLY A 146 -9.10 -20.79 14.63
CA GLY A 146 -10.08 -20.53 13.58
C GLY A 146 -9.44 -20.44 12.20
N ASP A 147 -10.21 -20.00 11.23
CA ASP A 147 -9.72 -19.78 9.86
C ASP A 147 -8.74 -18.61 9.82
N ALA A 148 -7.46 -18.94 9.59
CA ALA A 148 -6.38 -17.96 9.54
C ALA A 148 -6.57 -16.96 8.39
N GLY A 149 -7.13 -17.38 7.26
CA GLY A 149 -7.43 -16.50 6.13
C GLY A 149 -8.52 -15.48 6.48
N LEU A 150 -9.58 -15.91 7.15
CA LEU A 150 -10.65 -15.02 7.61
C LEU A 150 -10.12 -14.00 8.64
N LEU A 151 -9.33 -14.43 9.60
CA LEU A 151 -8.73 -13.53 10.60
C LEU A 151 -7.76 -12.54 9.94
N ALA A 152 -7.02 -12.98 8.93
CA ALA A 152 -6.14 -12.11 8.14
C ALA A 152 -6.94 -11.06 7.35
N ASP A 153 -8.06 -11.46 6.73
CA ASP A 153 -8.93 -10.53 5.99
C ASP A 153 -9.57 -9.50 6.93
N MET A 154 -10.01 -9.92 8.13
CA MET A 154 -10.53 -9.01 9.16
C MET A 154 -9.47 -8.01 9.61
N LEU A 155 -8.27 -8.47 9.92
CA LEU A 155 -7.16 -7.62 10.39
C LEU A 155 -6.73 -6.61 9.32
N SER A 156 -6.42 -7.08 8.11
CA SER A 156 -5.98 -6.21 7.01
C SER A 156 -7.09 -5.25 6.58
N GLY A 157 -8.35 -5.71 6.54
CA GLY A 157 -9.50 -4.89 6.22
C GLY A 157 -9.73 -3.77 7.23
N ALA A 158 -9.61 -4.06 8.53
CA ALA A 158 -9.74 -3.07 9.59
C ALA A 158 -8.64 -1.98 9.48
N LEU A 159 -7.38 -2.39 9.30
CA LEU A 159 -6.25 -1.47 9.15
C LEU A 159 -6.44 -0.56 7.92
N CYS A 160 -6.73 -1.14 6.76
CA CYS A 160 -6.96 -0.40 5.52
C CYS A 160 -8.15 0.57 5.63
N ALA A 161 -9.27 0.13 6.23
CA ALA A 161 -10.46 0.97 6.40
C ALA A 161 -10.18 2.19 7.28
N VAL A 162 -9.43 2.03 8.38
CA VAL A 162 -9.02 3.14 9.25
C VAL A 162 -8.10 4.10 8.51
N ALA A 163 -7.08 3.59 7.82
CA ALA A 163 -6.14 4.38 7.06
C ALA A 163 -6.85 5.20 5.96
N LEU A 164 -7.68 4.55 5.14
CA LEU A 164 -8.41 5.18 4.04
C LEU A 164 -9.44 6.21 4.54
N SER A 165 -10.17 5.90 5.62
CA SER A 165 -11.10 6.84 6.26
C SER A 165 -10.38 8.12 6.75
N SER A 166 -9.19 7.97 7.30
CA SER A 166 -8.39 9.10 7.80
C SER A 166 -7.88 9.99 6.67
N VAL A 167 -7.47 9.38 5.55
CA VAL A 167 -7.10 10.09 4.32
C VAL A 167 -8.27 10.89 3.79
N ARG A 168 -9.44 10.26 3.63
CA ARG A 168 -10.66 10.89 3.09
C ARG A 168 -11.17 12.04 3.98
N ARG A 169 -11.05 11.92 5.29
CA ARG A 169 -11.45 12.97 6.26
C ARG A 169 -10.38 14.04 6.46
N ARG A 170 -9.27 14.02 5.73
CA ARG A 170 -8.12 14.94 5.87
C ARG A 170 -7.52 15.00 7.28
N ARG A 171 -7.63 13.92 8.06
CA ARG A 171 -7.10 13.80 9.43
C ARG A 171 -5.72 13.14 9.46
N ARG A 172 -4.85 13.51 8.54
CA ARG A 172 -3.53 12.88 8.35
C ARG A 172 -2.62 12.99 9.57
N GLY A 173 -2.57 14.16 10.21
CA GLY A 173 -1.73 14.39 11.39
C GLY A 173 -2.16 13.60 12.64
N ASP A 174 -3.37 13.02 12.63
CA ASP A 174 -3.94 12.27 13.73
C ASP A 174 -3.64 10.74 13.64
N LEU A 175 -3.12 10.25 12.50
CA LEU A 175 -2.86 8.82 12.29
C LEU A 175 -1.77 8.29 13.20
N ASN A 176 -0.66 9.01 13.33
CA ASN A 176 0.43 8.60 14.21
C ASN A 176 0.01 8.62 15.69
N ASN A 177 -0.83 9.58 16.09
CA ASN A 177 -1.37 9.66 17.45
C ASN A 177 -2.38 8.55 17.77
N ARG A 178 -2.91 7.87 16.74
CA ARG A 178 -3.89 6.78 16.88
C ARG A 178 -3.30 5.40 16.70
N LEU A 179 -2.01 5.30 16.37
CA LEU A 179 -1.36 4.04 16.09
C LEU A 179 -1.61 3.02 17.20
N ASP A 180 -1.34 3.39 18.45
CA ASP A 180 -1.45 2.47 19.58
C ASP A 180 -2.90 2.00 19.78
N LEU A 181 -3.88 2.90 19.68
CA LEU A 181 -5.29 2.54 19.77
C LEU A 181 -5.72 1.60 18.65
N VAL A 182 -5.34 1.91 17.40
CA VAL A 182 -5.71 1.08 16.25
C VAL A 182 -5.06 -0.30 16.37
N ALA A 183 -3.77 -0.36 16.71
CA ALA A 183 -3.05 -1.62 16.88
C ALA A 183 -3.62 -2.46 18.03
N GLU A 184 -3.98 -1.83 19.17
CA GLU A 184 -4.58 -2.53 20.31
C GLU A 184 -5.94 -3.10 19.96
N VAL A 185 -6.81 -2.34 19.29
CA VAL A 185 -8.13 -2.83 18.85
C VAL A 185 -7.97 -3.96 17.84
N CYS A 186 -7.07 -3.83 16.87
CA CYS A 186 -6.77 -4.87 15.89
C CYS A 186 -6.23 -6.13 16.56
N TRP A 187 -5.35 -5.98 17.55
CA TRP A 187 -4.87 -7.10 18.34
C TRP A 187 -5.99 -7.79 19.11
N ALA A 188 -6.84 -7.04 19.82
CA ALA A 188 -7.96 -7.58 20.59
C ALA A 188 -8.95 -8.38 19.74
N MET A 189 -9.09 -8.06 18.44
CA MET A 189 -9.94 -8.84 17.53
C MET A 189 -9.45 -10.29 17.35
N ILE A 190 -8.13 -10.53 17.41
CA ILE A 190 -7.53 -11.82 17.05
C ILE A 190 -6.81 -12.52 18.21
N ALA A 191 -6.56 -11.84 19.31
CA ALA A 191 -5.89 -12.42 20.51
C ALA A 191 -6.61 -13.64 21.03
N ALA A 192 -5.84 -14.63 21.51
CA ALA A 192 -6.35 -15.88 22.13
C ALA A 192 -7.06 -15.63 23.45
#